data_9c2c5ee5564eed18dbde9f6bad3686a9
#
_entry.id   9c2c5ee5564eed18dbde9f6bad3686a9
#
_cell.length_a   1.000
_cell.length_b   1.000
_cell.length_c   1.000
_cell.angle_alpha   90.00
_cell.angle_beta   90.00
_cell.angle_gamma   90.00
#
_symmetry.space_group_name_H-M   'P 1'
#
loop_
_entity.id
_entity.type
_entity.pdbx_description
1 polymer ?
#
loop_
_entity_poly.entity_id
_entity_poly.type
_entity_poly.pdbx_seq_one_letter_code
_entity_poly.pdbx_strand_id
1 'polypeptide(L)'
;CRLGRQMGIYEEPRELINAVEGVEIVEMEHSGEDAMCCGVSSMMSCNENARSLRVTRMEEVRATGADTMLTSCPKCVSHFECLKFEGDEAYADIEILDVVSFLARQVNEQKSTLASEPSAVENVEA
;
A
#
# COMPACT_ATOMS: atom_id res chain seq x y z
N CYS A 1 -11.12 -7.14 -0.30
CA CYS A 1 -12.35 -7.96 -0.16
C CYS A 1 -13.62 -7.13 -0.12
N ARG A 2 -13.69 -6.10 0.76
CA ARG A 2 -14.92 -5.29 0.81
C ARG A 2 -15.04 -4.34 -0.36
N LEU A 3 -14.01 -3.56 -0.61
CA LEU A 3 -14.00 -2.57 -1.68
C LEU A 3 -14.12 -3.25 -3.06
N GLY A 4 -13.23 -4.17 -3.38
CA GLY A 4 -13.24 -4.89 -4.65
C GLY A 4 -14.38 -5.91 -4.74
N ARG A 5 -14.24 -7.09 -4.10
CA ARG A 5 -15.17 -8.21 -4.31
C ARG A 5 -16.63 -7.97 -3.96
N GLN A 6 -16.91 -7.13 -2.95
CA GLN A 6 -18.29 -6.87 -2.54
C GLN A 6 -18.91 -5.66 -3.25
N MET A 7 -18.10 -4.64 -3.56
CA MET A 7 -18.58 -3.37 -4.12
C MET A 7 -18.17 -3.17 -5.58
N GLY A 8 -17.30 -4.01 -6.13
CA GLY A 8 -16.80 -3.87 -7.50
C GLY A 8 -15.89 -2.68 -7.74
N ILE A 9 -15.37 -2.07 -6.67
CA ILE A 9 -14.53 -0.88 -6.73
C ILE A 9 -13.06 -1.34 -6.81
N TYR A 10 -12.48 -1.30 -7.99
CA TYR A 10 -11.10 -1.72 -8.25
C TYR A 10 -10.23 -0.57 -8.78
N GLU A 11 -10.75 0.24 -9.68
CA GLU A 11 -9.99 1.25 -10.39
C GLU A 11 -9.81 2.55 -9.58
N GLU A 12 -10.80 2.97 -8.83
CA GLU A 12 -10.78 4.24 -8.11
C GLU A 12 -9.58 4.38 -7.13
N PRO A 13 -9.19 3.34 -6.36
CA PRO A 13 -7.96 3.43 -5.57
C PRO A 13 -6.70 3.56 -6.42
N ARG A 14 -6.66 2.93 -7.61
CA ARG A 14 -5.54 3.02 -8.54
C ARG A 14 -5.43 4.42 -9.16
N GLU A 15 -6.56 4.99 -9.55
CA GLU A 15 -6.62 6.36 -10.06
C GLU A 15 -6.08 7.37 -9.03
N LEU A 16 -6.46 7.22 -7.75
CA LEU A 16 -5.94 8.07 -6.67
C LEU A 16 -4.44 7.93 -6.47
N ILE A 17 -3.89 6.72 -6.54
CA ILE A 17 -2.45 6.49 -6.40
C ILE A 17 -1.70 7.03 -7.62
N ASN A 18 -2.22 6.80 -8.83
CA ASN A 18 -1.63 7.29 -10.08
C ASN A 18 -1.63 8.83 -10.18
N ALA A 19 -2.49 9.52 -9.42
CA ALA A 19 -2.49 10.97 -9.35
C ALA A 19 -1.32 11.54 -8.51
N VAL A 20 -0.59 10.67 -7.78
CA VAL A 20 0.58 11.07 -6.99
C VAL A 20 1.80 11.11 -7.90
N GLU A 21 2.45 12.25 -8.00
CA GLU A 21 3.65 12.42 -8.82
C GLU A 21 4.81 11.54 -8.30
N GLY A 22 5.50 10.89 -9.23
CA GLY A 22 6.66 10.04 -8.91
C GLY A 22 6.32 8.65 -8.38
N VAL A 23 5.05 8.26 -8.38
CA VAL A 23 4.59 6.92 -7.99
C VAL A 23 4.25 6.09 -9.22
N GLU A 24 4.74 4.87 -9.26
CA GLU A 24 4.42 3.87 -10.28
C GLU A 24 3.71 2.69 -9.63
N ILE A 25 2.55 2.31 -10.15
CA ILE A 25 1.84 1.12 -9.71
C ILE A 25 2.31 -0.08 -10.51
N VAL A 26 2.75 -1.11 -9.81
CA VAL A 26 3.00 -2.44 -10.37
C VAL A 26 2.01 -3.44 -9.76
N GLU A 27 1.40 -4.26 -10.60
CA GLU A 27 0.41 -5.22 -10.15
C GLU A 27 1.05 -6.57 -9.84
N MET A 28 0.53 -7.21 -8.79
CA MET A 28 0.87 -8.60 -8.49
C MET A 28 0.23 -9.54 -9.51
N GLU A 29 0.74 -10.78 -9.60
CA GLU A 29 0.20 -11.81 -10.49
C GLU A 29 -1.32 -11.98 -10.33
N HIS A 30 -1.80 -12.05 -9.08
CA HIS A 30 -3.22 -12.09 -8.78
C HIS A 30 -3.69 -10.72 -8.26
N SER A 31 -4.25 -9.91 -9.15
CA SER A 31 -4.73 -8.55 -8.85
C SER A 31 -6.19 -8.35 -9.26
N GLY A 32 -6.78 -7.23 -8.90
CA GLY A 32 -8.16 -6.91 -9.23
C GLY A 32 -9.16 -7.97 -8.74
N GLU A 33 -9.95 -8.52 -9.64
CA GLU A 33 -10.96 -9.56 -9.35
C GLU A 33 -10.34 -10.88 -8.91
N ASP A 34 -9.16 -11.21 -9.43
CA ASP A 34 -8.43 -12.43 -9.14
C ASP A 34 -7.56 -12.34 -7.88
N ALA A 35 -7.53 -11.17 -7.23
CA ALA A 35 -6.71 -10.96 -6.05
C ALA A 35 -6.93 -12.02 -4.97
N MET A 36 -5.85 -12.66 -4.52
CA MET A 36 -5.94 -13.67 -3.47
C MET A 36 -6.21 -13.04 -2.09
N CYS A 37 -6.80 -13.84 -1.21
CA CYS A 37 -7.04 -13.43 0.17
C CYS A 37 -5.72 -13.29 0.95
N CYS A 38 -5.64 -12.26 1.80
CA CYS A 38 -4.51 -12.11 2.73
C CYS A 38 -4.52 -13.13 3.88
N GLY A 39 -5.56 -13.93 4.02
CA GLY A 39 -5.72 -14.89 5.12
C GLY A 39 -6.44 -14.34 6.36
N VAL A 40 -6.66 -13.02 6.45
CA VAL A 40 -7.29 -12.40 7.65
C VAL A 40 -8.76 -12.75 7.84
N SER A 41 -9.45 -13.27 6.82
CA SER A 41 -10.85 -13.69 6.93
C SER A 41 -11.04 -14.93 7.81
N SER A 42 -10.00 -15.72 8.02
CA SER A 42 -9.97 -16.78 9.03
C SER A 42 -9.67 -16.25 10.44
N MET A 43 -10.09 -15.06 10.72
CA MET A 43 -9.78 -14.07 11.76
C MET A 43 -9.67 -14.55 13.20
N MET A 44 -9.95 -15.79 13.49
CA MET A 44 -10.00 -16.27 14.87
C MET A 44 -8.72 -16.96 15.32
N SER A 45 -7.78 -17.18 14.39
CA SER A 45 -6.48 -17.78 14.73
C SER A 45 -5.44 -17.49 13.67
N CYS A 46 -4.27 -17.00 14.07
CA CYS A 46 -3.05 -17.01 13.26
C CYS A 46 -2.53 -18.45 13.15
N ASN A 47 -3.23 -19.29 12.40
CA ASN A 47 -2.82 -20.66 12.14
C ASN A 47 -1.91 -20.75 10.88
N GLU A 48 -1.36 -21.93 10.64
CA GLU A 48 -0.49 -22.17 9.49
C GLU A 48 -1.14 -21.86 8.14
N ASN A 49 -2.45 -22.10 7.99
CA ASN A 49 -3.16 -21.77 6.75
C ASN A 49 -3.22 -20.26 6.52
N ALA A 50 -3.50 -19.48 7.56
CA ALA A 50 -3.49 -18.03 7.49
C ALA A 50 -2.07 -17.50 7.17
N ARG A 51 -1.05 -18.10 7.77
CA ARG A 51 0.36 -17.78 7.48
C ARG A 51 0.73 -18.11 6.05
N SER A 52 0.36 -19.28 5.55
CA SER A 52 0.62 -19.67 4.16
C SER A 52 0.04 -18.68 3.16
N LEU A 53 -1.21 -18.23 3.36
CA LEU A 53 -1.84 -17.22 2.51
C LEU A 53 -1.09 -15.88 2.55
N ARG A 54 -0.63 -15.43 3.73
CA ARG A 54 0.18 -14.22 3.87
C ARG A 54 1.49 -14.34 3.09
N VAL A 55 2.21 -15.44 3.30
CA VAL A 55 3.49 -15.72 2.62
C VAL A 55 3.30 -15.69 1.11
N THR A 56 2.32 -16.43 0.58
CA THR A 56 2.05 -16.45 -0.86
C THR A 56 1.83 -15.03 -1.41
N ARG A 57 1.06 -14.20 -0.72
CA ARG A 57 0.85 -12.81 -1.16
C ARG A 57 2.12 -11.96 -1.09
N MET A 58 2.93 -12.12 -0.05
CA MET A 58 4.20 -11.38 0.06
C MET A 58 5.24 -11.82 -0.97
N GLU A 59 5.23 -13.09 -1.36
CA GLU A 59 6.06 -13.56 -2.49
C GLU A 59 5.64 -12.92 -3.82
N GLU A 60 4.35 -12.74 -4.06
CA GLU A 60 3.88 -11.99 -5.23
C GLU A 60 4.34 -10.53 -5.19
N VAL A 61 4.30 -9.86 -4.03
CA VAL A 61 4.84 -8.50 -3.88
C VAL A 61 6.33 -8.47 -4.23
N ARG A 62 7.12 -9.38 -3.69
CA ARG A 62 8.56 -9.48 -3.99
C ARG A 62 8.84 -9.70 -5.48
N ALA A 63 8.02 -10.51 -6.13
CA ALA A 63 8.15 -10.79 -7.56
C ALA A 63 7.94 -9.53 -8.44
N THR A 64 7.20 -8.52 -7.94
CA THR A 64 7.04 -7.23 -8.65
C THR A 64 8.27 -6.34 -8.55
N GLY A 65 9.12 -6.51 -7.54
CA GLY A 65 10.22 -5.62 -7.23
C GLY A 65 9.82 -4.30 -6.57
N ALA A 66 8.55 -4.13 -6.20
CA ALA A 66 8.08 -2.95 -5.47
C ALA A 66 8.60 -2.93 -4.04
N ASP A 67 8.90 -1.73 -3.54
CA ASP A 67 9.32 -1.48 -2.15
C ASP A 67 8.14 -1.27 -1.20
N THR A 68 6.96 -0.97 -1.74
CA THR A 68 5.77 -0.63 -0.96
C THR A 68 4.56 -1.45 -1.42
N MET A 69 3.93 -2.16 -0.49
CA MET A 69 2.66 -2.85 -0.69
C MET A 69 1.51 -1.99 -0.19
N LEU A 70 0.58 -1.64 -1.08
CA LEU A 70 -0.63 -0.90 -0.72
C LEU A 70 -1.85 -1.81 -0.63
N THR A 71 -2.68 -1.59 0.38
CA THR A 71 -3.94 -2.29 0.54
C THR A 71 -5.04 -1.34 1.03
N SER A 72 -6.28 -1.54 0.60
CA SER A 72 -7.42 -0.74 1.05
C SER A 72 -8.04 -1.23 2.37
N CYS A 73 -7.32 -2.07 3.12
CA CYS A 73 -7.84 -2.68 4.35
C CYS A 73 -6.80 -2.67 5.47
N PRO A 74 -7.01 -1.89 6.56
CA PRO A 74 -6.06 -1.81 7.67
C PRO A 74 -5.86 -3.15 8.40
N LYS A 75 -6.85 -4.05 8.37
CA LYS A 75 -6.67 -5.42 8.90
C LYS A 75 -5.67 -6.23 8.05
N CYS A 76 -5.66 -6.03 6.74
CA CYS A 76 -4.67 -6.67 5.89
C CYS A 76 -3.28 -6.14 6.19
N VAL A 77 -3.12 -4.82 6.41
CA VAL A 77 -1.84 -4.23 6.85
C VAL A 77 -1.33 -4.96 8.09
N SER A 78 -2.12 -4.96 9.18
CA SER A 78 -1.72 -5.62 10.42
C SER A 78 -1.40 -7.10 10.23
N HIS A 79 -2.13 -7.78 9.35
CA HIS A 79 -1.94 -9.21 9.12
C HIS A 79 -0.66 -9.52 8.34
N PHE A 80 -0.28 -8.68 7.37
CA PHE A 80 1.00 -8.80 6.66
C PHE A 80 2.18 -8.40 7.56
N GLU A 81 2.03 -7.35 8.37
CA GLU A 81 3.05 -6.95 9.34
C GLU A 81 3.37 -8.05 10.35
N CYS A 82 2.42 -8.95 10.65
CA CYS A 82 2.70 -10.11 11.51
C CYS A 82 3.86 -10.97 11.02
N LEU A 83 4.13 -11.07 9.70
CA LEU A 83 5.27 -11.82 9.19
C LEU A 83 6.60 -11.23 9.65
N LYS A 84 6.71 -9.90 9.67
CA LYS A 84 7.91 -9.20 10.16
C LYS A 84 8.10 -9.41 11.68
N PHE A 85 7.00 -9.37 12.45
CA PHE A 85 7.04 -9.66 13.89
C PHE A 85 7.37 -11.12 14.22
N GLU A 86 7.05 -12.04 13.32
CA GLU A 86 7.42 -13.46 13.42
C GLU A 86 8.92 -13.70 13.11
N GLY A 87 9.66 -12.65 12.74
CA GLY A 87 11.09 -12.71 12.45
C GLY A 87 11.40 -13.15 11.02
N ASP A 88 10.46 -13.03 10.11
CA ASP A 88 10.67 -13.31 8.69
C ASP A 88 11.37 -12.12 8.02
N GLU A 89 12.71 -12.12 8.10
CA GLU A 89 13.56 -11.06 7.54
C GLU A 89 13.41 -10.90 6.02
N ALA A 90 12.85 -11.92 5.36
CA ALA A 90 12.67 -11.92 3.92
C ALA A 90 11.79 -10.76 3.41
N TYR A 91 10.95 -10.18 4.27
CA TYR A 91 10.03 -9.10 3.90
C TYR A 91 10.28 -7.80 4.67
N ALA A 92 11.42 -7.69 5.34
CA ALA A 92 11.73 -6.55 6.20
C ALA A 92 11.86 -5.22 5.43
N ASP A 93 12.28 -5.29 4.19
CA ASP A 93 12.49 -4.18 3.26
C ASP A 93 11.21 -3.70 2.54
N ILE A 94 10.12 -4.47 2.62
CA ILE A 94 8.84 -4.08 2.01
C ILE A 94 8.02 -3.25 2.99
N GLU A 95 7.72 -2.01 2.66
CA GLU A 95 6.77 -1.20 3.44
C GLU A 95 5.34 -1.67 3.17
N ILE A 96 4.50 -1.76 4.21
CA ILE A 96 3.10 -2.17 4.08
C ILE A 96 2.20 -1.07 4.62
N LEU A 97 1.39 -0.46 3.75
CA LEU A 97 0.52 0.65 4.11
C LEU A 97 -0.91 0.44 3.62
N ASP A 98 -1.85 1.07 4.30
CA ASP A 98 -3.16 1.29 3.69
C ASP A 98 -3.12 2.51 2.75
N VAL A 99 -3.99 2.49 1.73
CA VAL A 99 -4.04 3.52 0.68
C VAL A 99 -4.27 4.91 1.26
N VAL A 100 -5.09 5.04 2.31
CA VAL A 100 -5.40 6.35 2.90
C VAL A 100 -4.19 6.92 3.62
N SER A 101 -3.48 6.10 4.41
CA SER A 101 -2.24 6.50 5.09
C SER A 101 -1.14 6.89 4.10
N PHE A 102 -1.01 6.14 3.01
CA PHE A 102 -0.09 6.47 1.93
C PHE A 102 -0.41 7.84 1.33
N LEU A 103 -1.64 8.08 0.89
CA LEU A 103 -2.06 9.35 0.30
C LEU A 103 -1.90 10.53 1.27
N ALA A 104 -2.23 10.34 2.54
CA ALA A 104 -2.04 11.38 3.56
C ALA A 104 -0.56 11.76 3.73
N ARG A 105 0.35 10.78 3.68
CA ARG A 105 1.80 11.02 3.71
C ARG A 105 2.23 11.85 2.51
N GLN A 106 1.81 11.49 1.31
CA GLN A 106 2.15 12.20 0.08
C GLN A 106 1.68 13.66 0.08
N VAL A 107 0.45 13.91 0.52
CA VAL A 107 -0.08 15.27 0.66
C VAL A 107 0.73 16.11 1.65
N ASN A 108 1.17 15.53 2.76
CA ASN A 108 1.98 16.22 3.76
C ASN A 108 3.40 16.52 3.25
N GLU A 109 4.01 15.62 2.51
CA GLU A 109 5.32 15.82 1.88
C GLU A 109 5.27 16.94 0.84
N GLN A 110 4.25 16.97 -0.01
CA GLN A 110 4.05 18.06 -0.99
C GLN A 110 3.86 19.42 -0.31
N LYS A 111 3.06 19.48 0.76
CA LYS A 111 2.89 20.71 1.54
C LYS A 111 4.20 21.21 2.14
N SER A 112 5.04 20.31 2.65
CA SER A 112 6.34 20.66 3.22
C SER A 112 7.28 21.22 2.16
N THR A 113 7.29 20.64 0.95
CA THR A 113 8.11 21.12 -0.17
C THR A 113 7.67 22.50 -0.63
N LEU A 114 6.37 22.74 -0.80
CA LEU A 114 5.83 24.06 -1.18
C LEU A 114 6.10 25.13 -0.13
N ALA A 115 6.11 24.77 1.16
CA ALA A 115 6.40 25.70 2.25
C ALA A 115 7.89 26.06 2.34
N SER A 116 8.77 25.26 1.77
CA SER A 116 10.22 25.47 1.76
C SER A 116 10.72 26.28 0.55
N GLU A 117 9.90 26.48 -0.47
CA GLU A 117 10.25 27.38 -1.58
C GLU A 117 10.20 28.84 -1.11
N PRO A 118 11.32 29.61 -1.20
CA PRO A 118 11.31 31.02 -0.85
C PRO A 118 10.37 31.76 -1.82
N SER A 119 9.37 32.44 -1.28
CA SER A 119 8.52 33.32 -2.08
C SER A 119 9.42 34.31 -2.86
N ALA A 120 9.47 34.17 -4.17
CA ALA A 120 10.05 35.18 -5.03
C ALA A 120 9.17 36.42 -4.90
N VAL A 121 9.52 37.32 -3.97
CA VAL A 121 8.96 38.63 -3.92
C VAL A 121 9.57 39.37 -5.11
N GLU A 122 8.79 39.47 -6.15
CA GLU A 122 9.07 40.35 -7.27
C GLU A 122 9.00 41.79 -6.72
N ASN A 123 10.17 42.38 -6.44
CA ASN A 123 10.29 43.81 -6.23
C ASN A 123 9.95 44.52 -7.55
N VAL A 124 8.72 44.94 -7.70
CA VAL A 124 8.36 45.94 -8.69
C VAL A 124 8.80 47.30 -8.12
N GLU A 125 10.02 47.74 -8.47
CA GLU A 125 10.40 49.13 -8.33
C GLU A 125 9.66 49.94 -9.38
N ALA A 126 8.88 50.90 -8.86
CA ALA A 126 8.21 51.93 -9.65
C ALA A 126 9.19 53.02 -10.08
#